data_8746d5c9d0903bbfde922c176d81d2aa
#
_entry.id   8746d5c9d0903bbfde922c176d81d2aa
#
_cell.length_a   1.000
_cell.length_b   1.000
_cell.length_c   1.000
_cell.angle_alpha   90.00
_cell.angle_beta   90.00
_cell.angle_gamma   90.00
#
_symmetry.space_group_name_H-M   'P 1'
#
loop_
_entity.id
_entity.type
_entity.pdbx_description
1 polymer ?
#
loop_
_entity_poly.entity_id
_entity_poly.type
_entity_poly.pdbx_seq_one_letter_code
_entity_poly.pdbx_strand_id
1 'polypeptide(L)'
;MSRKPKNIDEPFSPEQLERLETKGDKEVQLQRQKEGIFQRNRAKRDAKDLASQVRWKRRAGVTLVVLVLVLLLIWIMTWLLTTIGDLVITVDSGAAKKGISISATDPSIDDGSGSTYKLSADMVADVTNITYDWLPATLDLEADGSHNGRNYLAYTFYLTNNGSETLNYQSILQSVKAAKDADEACRVMIYKNGEPEVFAKENRGLTSADGSPEPYEQIFKKEIPENYTPPTAEEIEAAAEQPQNKEPVNHTDEEIVIQPFVDSKTVFNTEVEGLEPGATDKYTIVMWIEGEDPECLDVIRDGYVKLMWFFNIADEEL
;
A
#
# COMPACT_ATOMS: atom_id res chain seq x y z
N MET A 1 60.83 -16.37 85.42
CA MET A 1 61.68 -17.52 84.94
C MET A 1 62.12 -17.20 83.49
N SER A 2 63.39 -16.78 83.39
CA SER A 2 64.04 -16.37 82.13
C SER A 2 64.42 -17.62 81.37
N ARG A 3 63.89 -17.76 80.12
CA ARG A 3 64.38 -18.77 79.18
C ARG A 3 65.66 -18.24 78.54
N LYS A 4 66.77 -18.98 78.77
CA LYS A 4 68.04 -18.74 78.10
C LYS A 4 67.94 -18.91 76.58
N PRO A 5 68.62 -18.04 75.79
CA PRO A 5 68.66 -18.22 74.32
C PRO A 5 69.41 -19.49 73.99
N LYS A 6 68.86 -20.26 73.09
CA LYS A 6 69.46 -21.47 72.56
C LYS A 6 70.67 -21.11 71.67
N ASN A 7 71.81 -21.69 71.98
CA ASN A 7 73.08 -21.47 71.26
C ASN A 7 72.93 -21.86 69.78
N ILE A 8 73.24 -20.94 68.88
CA ILE A 8 73.01 -21.03 67.43
C ILE A 8 74.17 -21.83 66.74
N ASP A 9 75.20 -22.27 67.50
CA ASP A 9 76.40 -22.80 66.94
C ASP A 9 76.55 -24.33 67.06
N GLU A 10 75.52 -25.09 67.35
CA GLU A 10 75.63 -26.54 67.30
C GLU A 10 75.29 -27.00 65.89
N PRO A 11 76.24 -27.74 65.19
CA PRO A 11 75.96 -28.30 63.88
C PRO A 11 74.81 -29.31 63.97
N PHE A 12 73.87 -29.21 63.05
CA PHE A 12 72.77 -30.16 62.99
C PHE A 12 73.29 -31.60 62.84
N SER A 13 72.67 -32.51 63.61
CA SER A 13 73.01 -33.94 63.47
C SER A 13 72.60 -34.45 62.10
N PRO A 14 73.29 -35.49 61.57
CA PRO A 14 72.92 -36.05 60.22
C PRO A 14 71.43 -36.39 60.12
N GLU A 15 70.83 -36.92 61.15
CA GLU A 15 69.40 -37.24 61.21
C GLU A 15 68.49 -35.98 61.17
N GLN A 16 68.97 -34.87 61.70
CA GLN A 16 68.20 -33.57 61.63
C GLN A 16 68.30 -32.93 60.27
N LEU A 17 69.45 -33.08 59.62
CA LEU A 17 69.60 -32.61 58.18
C LEU A 17 68.74 -33.42 57.26
N GLU A 18 68.72 -34.75 57.39
CA GLU A 18 67.91 -35.66 56.58
C GLU A 18 66.40 -35.38 56.78
N ARG A 19 65.95 -35.05 58.01
CA ARG A 19 64.58 -34.62 58.29
C ARG A 19 64.23 -33.25 57.67
N LEU A 20 65.16 -32.33 57.61
CA LEU A 20 65.01 -31.05 57.03
C LEU A 20 64.92 -31.11 55.48
N GLU A 21 65.83 -31.95 54.90
CA GLU A 21 65.81 -32.20 53.45
C GLU A 21 64.47 -32.87 53.01
N THR A 22 64.07 -33.94 53.71
CA THR A 22 62.82 -34.66 53.41
C THR A 22 61.57 -33.74 53.64
N LYS A 23 61.65 -32.80 54.58
CA LYS A 23 60.59 -31.86 54.84
C LYS A 23 60.56 -30.80 53.77
N GLY A 24 61.69 -30.27 53.34
CA GLY A 24 61.82 -29.33 52.22
C GLY A 24 61.32 -29.92 50.90
N ASP A 25 61.74 -31.16 50.58
CA ASP A 25 61.27 -31.85 49.38
C ASP A 25 59.73 -32.04 49.37
N LYS A 26 59.16 -32.40 50.49
CA LYS A 26 57.71 -32.54 50.64
C LYS A 26 57.02 -31.21 50.44
N GLU A 27 57.51 -30.07 50.97
CA GLU A 27 56.97 -28.78 50.79
C GLU A 27 57.04 -28.28 49.33
N VAL A 28 58.19 -28.53 48.67
CA VAL A 28 58.41 -28.26 47.23
C VAL A 28 57.40 -29.02 46.35
N GLN A 29 57.25 -30.35 46.66
CA GLN A 29 56.30 -31.18 45.94
C GLN A 29 54.86 -30.73 46.16
N LEU A 30 54.48 -30.34 47.36
CA LEU A 30 53.14 -29.76 47.67
C LEU A 30 52.90 -28.42 46.96
N GLN A 31 53.92 -27.58 46.91
CA GLN A 31 53.82 -26.32 46.11
C GLN A 31 53.62 -26.57 44.61
N ARG A 32 54.42 -27.43 44.00
CA ARG A 32 54.30 -27.86 42.60
C ARG A 32 52.91 -28.44 42.31
N GLN A 33 52.41 -29.26 43.23
CA GLN A 33 51.12 -29.88 43.08
C GLN A 33 49.94 -28.76 43.17
N LYS A 34 50.09 -27.84 44.10
CA LYS A 34 49.15 -26.69 44.22
C LYS A 34 49.20 -25.79 43.01
N GLU A 35 50.37 -25.46 42.49
CA GLU A 35 50.54 -24.67 41.26
C GLU A 35 49.97 -25.38 40.05
N GLY A 36 50.19 -26.67 39.90
CA GLY A 36 49.61 -27.47 38.82
C GLY A 36 48.09 -27.52 38.87
N ILE A 37 47.50 -27.62 40.07
CA ILE A 37 46.04 -27.57 40.24
C ILE A 37 45.51 -26.17 39.92
N PHE A 38 46.22 -25.13 40.33
CA PHE A 38 45.82 -23.74 40.10
C PHE A 38 45.86 -23.39 38.59
N GLN A 39 46.94 -23.78 37.90
CA GLN A 39 47.06 -23.61 36.44
C GLN A 39 45.99 -24.39 35.68
N ARG A 40 45.70 -25.63 36.09
CA ARG A 40 44.66 -26.44 35.47
C ARG A 40 43.27 -25.90 35.67
N ASN A 41 42.99 -25.29 36.82
CA ASN A 41 41.70 -24.61 37.10
C ASN A 41 41.60 -23.30 36.33
N ARG A 42 42.68 -22.54 36.17
CA ARG A 42 42.75 -21.34 35.37
C ARG A 42 42.48 -21.64 33.90
N ALA A 43 43.20 -22.62 33.33
CA ALA A 43 42.98 -23.08 31.96
C ALA A 43 41.54 -23.57 31.70
N LYS A 44 40.90 -24.24 32.68
CA LYS A 44 39.48 -24.65 32.56
C LYS A 44 38.50 -23.45 32.60
N ARG A 45 38.81 -22.41 33.37
CA ARG A 45 38.00 -21.17 33.38
C ARG A 45 38.14 -20.44 32.05
N ASP A 46 39.36 -20.23 31.60
CA ASP A 46 39.65 -19.55 30.32
C ASP A 46 39.00 -20.29 29.14
N ALA A 47 39.04 -21.63 29.12
CA ALA A 47 38.39 -22.45 28.10
C ALA A 47 36.85 -22.33 28.16
N LYS A 48 36.24 -22.25 29.36
CA LYS A 48 34.79 -22.03 29.50
C LYS A 48 34.39 -20.64 29.02
N ASP A 49 35.18 -19.63 29.35
CA ASP A 49 34.90 -18.23 28.95
C ASP A 49 35.05 -18.06 27.44
N LEU A 50 36.08 -18.64 26.84
CA LEU A 50 36.21 -18.69 25.37
C LEU A 50 35.02 -19.42 24.71
N ALA A 51 34.64 -20.59 25.22
CA ALA A 51 33.51 -21.35 24.70
C ALA A 51 32.18 -20.63 24.87
N SER A 52 32.00 -19.81 25.93
CA SER A 52 30.83 -19.00 26.14
C SER A 52 30.78 -17.82 25.18
N GLN A 53 31.90 -17.14 24.94
CA GLN A 53 32.02 -16.03 23.98
C GLN A 53 31.76 -16.51 22.53
N VAL A 54 32.29 -17.66 22.14
CA VAL A 54 32.04 -18.23 20.79
C VAL A 54 30.57 -18.59 20.62
N ARG A 55 29.96 -19.22 21.64
CA ARG A 55 28.52 -19.53 21.60
C ARG A 55 27.67 -18.27 21.58
N TRP A 56 28.03 -17.24 22.33
CA TRP A 56 27.31 -15.95 22.33
C TRP A 56 27.43 -15.24 20.97
N LYS A 57 28.64 -15.14 20.39
CA LYS A 57 28.86 -14.60 19.06
C LYS A 57 28.08 -15.33 17.97
N ARG A 58 28.04 -16.68 18.03
CA ARG A 58 27.27 -17.50 17.07
C ARG A 58 25.76 -17.28 17.23
N ARG A 59 25.26 -17.19 18.46
CA ARG A 59 23.84 -16.88 18.72
C ARG A 59 23.51 -15.47 18.30
N ALA A 60 24.34 -14.48 18.61
CA ALA A 60 24.17 -13.10 18.18
C ALA A 60 24.19 -12.98 16.63
N GLY A 61 25.07 -13.72 15.96
CA GLY A 61 25.08 -13.80 14.50
C GLY A 61 23.79 -14.37 13.92
N VAL A 62 23.29 -15.49 14.49
CA VAL A 62 22.03 -16.10 14.04
C VAL A 62 20.84 -15.18 14.30
N THR A 63 20.75 -14.53 15.48
CA THR A 63 19.68 -13.58 15.78
C THR A 63 19.71 -12.37 14.86
N LEU A 64 20.89 -11.87 14.52
CA LEU A 64 21.04 -10.76 13.58
C LEU A 64 20.57 -11.15 12.16
N VAL A 65 20.93 -12.34 11.68
CA VAL A 65 20.47 -12.86 10.38
C VAL A 65 18.96 -13.02 10.36
N VAL A 66 18.35 -13.58 11.42
CA VAL A 66 16.89 -13.71 11.53
C VAL A 66 16.22 -12.34 11.53
N LEU A 67 16.76 -11.36 12.25
CA LEU A 67 16.24 -10.00 12.30
C LEU A 67 16.28 -9.34 10.91
N VAL A 68 17.40 -9.49 10.20
CA VAL A 68 17.52 -8.97 8.81
C VAL A 68 16.50 -9.63 7.88
N LEU A 69 16.30 -10.95 7.99
CA LEU A 69 15.28 -11.65 7.19
C LEU A 69 13.87 -11.20 7.51
N VAL A 70 13.53 -10.96 8.78
CA VAL A 70 12.23 -10.43 9.18
C VAL A 70 12.03 -9.02 8.64
N LEU A 71 13.02 -8.13 8.74
CA LEU A 71 12.96 -6.79 8.17
C LEU A 71 12.81 -6.82 6.65
N LEU A 72 13.50 -7.74 5.98
CA LEU A 72 13.40 -7.92 4.54
C LEU A 72 12.01 -8.42 4.14
N LEU A 73 11.43 -9.35 4.90
CA LEU A 73 10.04 -9.81 4.69
C LEU A 73 9.03 -8.67 4.90
N ILE A 74 9.21 -7.85 5.96
CA ILE A 74 8.36 -6.68 6.20
C ILE A 74 8.52 -5.69 5.05
N TRP A 75 9.73 -5.45 4.58
CA TRP A 75 10.00 -4.55 3.45
C TRP A 75 9.36 -5.06 2.15
N ILE A 76 9.50 -6.36 1.83
CA ILE A 76 8.84 -6.99 0.67
C ILE A 76 7.31 -6.91 0.82
N MET A 77 6.77 -7.20 2.00
CA MET A 77 5.33 -7.09 2.26
C MET A 77 4.83 -5.65 2.07
N THR A 78 5.57 -4.67 2.61
CA THR A 78 5.23 -3.25 2.44
C THR A 78 5.31 -2.85 0.97
N TRP A 79 6.38 -3.24 0.27
CA TRP A 79 6.54 -2.99 -1.16
C TRP A 79 5.41 -3.64 -1.98
N LEU A 80 5.04 -4.89 -1.69
CA LEU A 80 3.95 -5.58 -2.37
C LEU A 80 2.60 -4.87 -2.14
N LEU A 81 2.35 -4.38 -0.92
CA LEU A 81 1.13 -3.66 -0.58
C LEU A 81 1.07 -2.25 -1.20
N THR A 82 2.21 -1.61 -1.42
CA THR A 82 2.30 -0.29 -2.08
C THR A 82 2.31 -0.37 -3.61
N THR A 83 2.66 -1.53 -4.18
CA THR A 83 2.69 -1.73 -5.64
C THR A 83 1.32 -2.15 -6.22
N ILE A 84 0.33 -2.43 -5.36
CA ILE A 84 -1.05 -2.57 -5.80
C ILE A 84 -1.60 -1.15 -5.96
N GLY A 85 -1.86 -0.72 -7.20
CA GLY A 85 -2.42 0.60 -7.50
C GLY A 85 -3.69 0.88 -6.72
N ASP A 86 -3.99 2.14 -6.52
CA ASP A 86 -5.14 2.57 -5.72
C ASP A 86 -6.47 2.41 -6.48
N LEU A 87 -6.42 2.35 -7.82
CA LEU A 87 -7.49 1.88 -8.68
C LEU A 87 -7.03 0.63 -9.43
N VAL A 88 -7.75 -0.46 -9.28
CA VAL A 88 -7.52 -1.71 -10.01
C VAL A 88 -8.75 -2.03 -10.83
N ILE A 89 -8.57 -2.22 -12.13
CA ILE A 89 -9.61 -2.61 -13.07
C ILE A 89 -9.29 -4.05 -13.52
N THR A 90 -10.26 -4.94 -13.42
CA THR A 90 -10.04 -6.36 -13.72
C THR A 90 -11.22 -6.99 -14.44
N VAL A 91 -10.92 -7.86 -15.38
CA VAL A 91 -11.88 -8.71 -16.09
C VAL A 91 -11.83 -10.10 -15.45
N ASP A 92 -12.99 -10.64 -15.09
CA ASP A 92 -13.05 -11.99 -14.55
C ASP A 92 -12.63 -13.05 -15.60
N SER A 93 -12.22 -14.19 -15.11
CA SER A 93 -11.75 -15.30 -15.94
C SER A 93 -12.84 -15.86 -16.88
N GLY A 94 -14.10 -15.80 -16.50
CA GLY A 94 -15.25 -16.16 -17.33
C GLY A 94 -15.40 -15.19 -18.50
N ALA A 95 -15.42 -13.88 -18.21
CA ALA A 95 -15.51 -12.82 -19.21
C ALA A 95 -14.29 -12.82 -20.16
N ALA A 96 -13.09 -13.03 -19.63
CA ALA A 96 -11.87 -13.16 -20.43
C ALA A 96 -11.93 -14.35 -21.42
N LYS A 97 -12.46 -15.48 -21.02
CA LYS A 97 -12.66 -16.65 -21.89
C LYS A 97 -13.69 -16.41 -22.99
N LYS A 98 -14.67 -15.55 -22.75
CA LYS A 98 -15.67 -15.12 -23.73
C LYS A 98 -15.14 -14.07 -24.71
N GLY A 99 -13.96 -13.52 -24.46
CA GLY A 99 -13.28 -12.57 -25.33
C GLY A 99 -13.29 -11.12 -24.82
N ILE A 100 -13.81 -10.86 -23.63
CA ILE A 100 -13.71 -9.52 -23.05
C ILE A 100 -12.27 -9.24 -22.63
N SER A 101 -11.74 -8.11 -23.05
CA SER A 101 -10.45 -7.57 -22.63
C SER A 101 -10.55 -6.08 -22.33
N ILE A 102 -9.56 -5.54 -21.64
CA ILE A 102 -9.43 -4.11 -21.37
C ILE A 102 -8.10 -3.58 -21.88
N SER A 103 -8.09 -2.31 -22.28
CA SER A 103 -6.89 -1.59 -22.71
C SER A 103 -6.86 -0.20 -22.09
N ALA A 104 -5.66 0.29 -21.76
CA ALA A 104 -5.45 1.67 -21.34
C ALA A 104 -5.34 2.64 -22.53
N THR A 105 -5.29 2.15 -23.76
CA THR A 105 -5.23 2.92 -25.01
C THR A 105 -6.38 2.53 -25.91
N ASP A 106 -6.81 3.48 -26.75
CA ASP A 106 -7.87 3.22 -27.74
C ASP A 106 -7.48 2.08 -28.69
N PRO A 107 -8.21 0.95 -28.68
CA PRO A 107 -7.89 -0.20 -29.52
C PRO A 107 -8.07 0.08 -31.03
N SER A 108 -8.73 1.16 -31.42
CA SER A 108 -8.82 1.58 -32.84
C SER A 108 -7.52 2.20 -33.35
N ILE A 109 -6.66 2.67 -32.45
CA ILE A 109 -5.38 3.32 -32.77
C ILE A 109 -4.22 2.34 -32.56
N ASP A 110 -4.35 1.44 -31.58
CA ASP A 110 -3.37 0.41 -31.27
C ASP A 110 -3.68 -0.89 -32.04
N ASP A 111 -2.66 -1.63 -32.45
CA ASP A 111 -2.76 -2.93 -33.14
C ASP A 111 -3.29 -4.07 -32.25
N GLY A 112 -3.85 -3.73 -31.07
CA GLY A 112 -4.35 -4.66 -30.05
C GLY A 112 -3.27 -5.21 -29.10
N SER A 113 -2.04 -4.71 -29.21
CA SER A 113 -0.93 -5.12 -28.34
C SER A 113 -1.11 -4.70 -26.87
N GLY A 114 -1.95 -3.69 -26.61
CA GLY A 114 -2.28 -3.18 -25.28
C GLY A 114 -3.38 -3.93 -24.52
N SER A 115 -4.02 -4.93 -25.15
CA SER A 115 -5.11 -5.68 -24.51
C SER A 115 -4.64 -6.51 -23.32
N THR A 116 -5.32 -6.39 -22.20
CA THR A 116 -5.02 -7.07 -20.95
C THR A 116 -6.31 -7.45 -20.21
N TYR A 117 -6.19 -8.14 -19.10
CA TYR A 117 -7.30 -8.46 -18.19
C TYR A 117 -7.19 -7.74 -16.85
N LYS A 118 -6.15 -6.94 -16.68
CA LYS A 118 -5.95 -6.16 -15.47
C LYS A 118 -5.19 -4.87 -15.78
N LEU A 119 -5.75 -3.75 -15.32
CA LEU A 119 -5.11 -2.45 -15.31
C LEU A 119 -4.98 -1.96 -13.87
N SER A 120 -4.03 -1.09 -13.64
CA SER A 120 -3.82 -0.47 -12.33
C SER A 120 -3.40 0.98 -12.55
N ALA A 121 -4.03 1.88 -11.80
CA ALA A 121 -3.67 3.28 -11.76
C ALA A 121 -3.31 3.69 -10.32
N ASP A 122 -2.32 4.54 -10.20
CA ASP A 122 -1.94 5.12 -8.92
C ASP A 122 -2.76 6.38 -8.64
N MET A 123 -3.16 6.55 -7.38
CA MET A 123 -3.86 7.74 -6.92
C MET A 123 -2.93 8.95 -6.88
N VAL A 124 -3.55 10.12 -6.89
CA VAL A 124 -2.83 11.37 -6.62
C VAL A 124 -2.54 11.45 -5.12
N ALA A 125 -1.27 11.71 -4.76
CA ALA A 125 -0.88 11.96 -3.39
C ALA A 125 -1.17 13.41 -2.98
N ASP A 126 -1.42 13.63 -1.69
CA ASP A 126 -1.59 14.96 -1.09
C ASP A 126 -2.69 15.82 -1.74
N VAL A 127 -3.81 15.20 -2.10
CA VAL A 127 -4.96 15.91 -2.65
C VAL A 127 -5.60 16.81 -1.59
N THR A 128 -6.12 17.95 -2.02
CA THR A 128 -7.05 18.77 -1.25
C THR A 128 -8.47 18.56 -1.75
N ASN A 129 -9.45 18.86 -0.91
CA ASN A 129 -10.85 18.89 -1.33
C ASN A 129 -11.07 19.96 -2.41
N ILE A 130 -11.91 19.64 -3.37
CA ILE A 130 -12.36 20.53 -4.43
C ILE A 130 -13.87 20.32 -4.61
N THR A 131 -14.53 21.20 -5.35
CA THR A 131 -15.89 20.97 -5.81
C THR A 131 -15.91 20.62 -7.29
N TYR A 132 -17.02 20.09 -7.76
CA TYR A 132 -17.22 19.74 -9.17
C TYR A 132 -16.83 20.86 -10.14
N ASP A 133 -17.08 22.12 -9.78
CA ASP A 133 -16.76 23.28 -10.62
C ASP A 133 -15.27 23.45 -10.93
N TRP A 134 -14.43 22.84 -10.13
CA TRP A 134 -12.97 22.90 -10.31
C TRP A 134 -12.44 21.79 -11.23
N LEU A 135 -13.28 20.82 -11.57
CA LEU A 135 -12.89 19.79 -12.53
C LEU A 135 -12.95 20.33 -13.97
N PRO A 136 -12.07 19.94 -14.86
CA PRO A 136 -12.19 20.19 -16.29
C PRO A 136 -13.51 19.64 -16.85
N ALA A 137 -14.10 20.34 -17.83
CA ALA A 137 -15.35 19.92 -18.46
C ALA A 137 -15.21 18.69 -19.37
N THR A 138 -13.97 18.32 -19.71
CA THR A 138 -13.63 17.44 -20.84
C THR A 138 -12.82 16.23 -20.43
N LEU A 139 -12.91 15.83 -19.15
CA LEU A 139 -12.10 14.74 -18.59
C LEU A 139 -12.20 13.40 -19.32
N ASP A 140 -13.34 13.13 -19.97
CA ASP A 140 -13.55 11.95 -20.79
C ASP A 140 -12.91 12.06 -22.21
N LEU A 141 -12.46 13.27 -22.59
CA LEU A 141 -11.87 13.53 -23.90
C LEU A 141 -10.37 13.80 -23.84
N GLU A 142 -9.78 13.93 -22.65
CA GLU A 142 -8.41 14.46 -22.51
C GLU A 142 -7.33 13.48 -22.96
N ALA A 143 -7.26 12.30 -22.36
CA ALA A 143 -6.21 11.36 -22.66
C ALA A 143 -6.61 9.92 -22.33
N ASP A 144 -5.91 8.99 -22.92
CA ASP A 144 -5.97 7.57 -22.59
C ASP A 144 -5.12 7.27 -21.37
N GLY A 145 -5.54 6.28 -20.58
CA GLY A 145 -4.86 5.90 -19.35
C GLY A 145 -4.99 6.95 -18.24
N SER A 146 -3.93 7.17 -17.47
CA SER A 146 -3.91 8.10 -16.36
C SER A 146 -3.71 9.54 -16.84
N HIS A 147 -4.63 10.43 -16.47
CA HIS A 147 -4.56 11.87 -16.70
C HIS A 147 -5.01 12.65 -15.46
N ASN A 148 -4.46 12.26 -14.33
CA ASN A 148 -4.75 12.83 -13.03
C ASN A 148 -4.47 14.33 -13.00
N GLY A 149 -5.38 15.10 -12.39
CA GLY A 149 -5.09 16.46 -12.00
C GLY A 149 -4.48 16.53 -10.60
N ARG A 150 -4.24 17.72 -10.11
CA ARG A 150 -3.62 17.95 -8.80
C ARG A 150 -4.46 17.40 -7.64
N ASN A 151 -5.80 17.53 -7.74
CA ASN A 151 -6.71 17.20 -6.64
C ASN A 151 -7.79 16.19 -7.03
N TYR A 152 -7.63 15.51 -8.14
CA TYR A 152 -8.52 14.45 -8.60
C TYR A 152 -7.73 13.35 -9.32
N LEU A 153 -8.24 12.14 -9.26
CA LEU A 153 -7.83 11.04 -10.13
C LEU A 153 -8.69 11.08 -11.39
N ALA A 154 -8.08 10.90 -12.55
CA ALA A 154 -8.78 10.61 -13.80
C ALA A 154 -8.07 9.49 -14.56
N TYR A 155 -8.84 8.50 -15.00
CA TYR A 155 -8.30 7.36 -15.72
C TYR A 155 -9.27 6.90 -16.81
N THR A 156 -8.80 6.85 -18.05
CA THR A 156 -9.58 6.36 -19.20
C THR A 156 -9.09 4.99 -19.62
N PHE A 157 -10.03 4.09 -19.91
CA PHE A 157 -9.75 2.77 -20.43
C PHE A 157 -10.89 2.29 -21.35
N TYR A 158 -10.61 1.23 -22.07
CA TYR A 158 -11.50 0.65 -23.07
C TYR A 158 -11.77 -0.81 -22.75
N LEU A 159 -13.04 -1.21 -22.83
CA LEU A 159 -13.49 -2.58 -22.66
C LEU A 159 -13.97 -3.09 -24.03
N THR A 160 -13.30 -4.11 -24.56
CA THR A 160 -13.56 -4.61 -25.91
C THR A 160 -14.02 -6.05 -25.87
N ASN A 161 -15.04 -6.37 -26.70
CA ASN A 161 -15.45 -7.73 -26.97
C ASN A 161 -14.68 -8.28 -28.19
N ASN A 162 -13.62 -9.02 -27.96
CA ASN A 162 -12.85 -9.74 -29.00
C ASN A 162 -13.40 -11.13 -29.30
N GLY A 163 -14.55 -11.48 -28.70
CA GLY A 163 -15.24 -12.75 -28.94
C GLY A 163 -16.04 -12.78 -30.26
N SER A 164 -16.80 -13.83 -30.46
CA SER A 164 -17.65 -14.02 -31.66
C SER A 164 -19.14 -13.86 -31.39
N GLU A 165 -19.52 -13.61 -30.14
CA GLU A 165 -20.92 -13.51 -29.70
C GLU A 165 -21.17 -12.16 -29.04
N THR A 166 -22.39 -11.65 -29.14
CA THR A 166 -22.82 -10.49 -28.36
C THR A 166 -22.92 -10.88 -26.89
N LEU A 167 -22.34 -10.07 -26.02
CA LEU A 167 -22.24 -10.35 -24.59
C LEU A 167 -22.95 -9.30 -23.75
N ASN A 168 -23.60 -9.75 -22.69
CA ASN A 168 -24.00 -8.89 -21.58
C ASN A 168 -22.93 -9.02 -20.50
N TYR A 169 -22.54 -7.90 -19.91
CA TYR A 169 -21.56 -7.89 -18.85
C TYR A 169 -22.03 -7.08 -17.65
N GLN A 170 -21.57 -7.48 -16.49
CA GLN A 170 -21.80 -6.77 -15.23
C GLN A 170 -20.60 -5.92 -14.90
N SER A 171 -20.84 -4.66 -14.62
CA SER A 171 -19.84 -3.66 -14.23
C SER A 171 -20.03 -3.33 -12.75
N ILE A 172 -19.04 -3.64 -11.92
CA ILE A 172 -19.12 -3.49 -10.46
C ILE A 172 -17.92 -2.70 -9.97
N LEU A 173 -18.15 -1.52 -9.39
CA LEU A 173 -17.11 -0.71 -8.75
C LEU A 173 -17.25 -0.77 -7.24
N GLN A 174 -16.17 -1.11 -6.55
CA GLN A 174 -16.15 -1.24 -5.09
C GLN A 174 -15.03 -0.42 -4.45
N SER A 175 -15.33 0.19 -3.30
CA SER A 175 -14.34 0.69 -2.36
C SER A 175 -13.82 -0.48 -1.51
N VAL A 176 -12.67 -1.03 -1.90
CA VAL A 176 -12.10 -2.20 -1.22
C VAL A 176 -11.36 -1.84 0.06
N LYS A 177 -10.95 -0.57 0.19
CA LYS A 177 -10.30 -0.05 1.38
C LYS A 177 -10.45 1.46 1.46
N ALA A 178 -10.92 1.93 2.59
CA ALA A 178 -10.92 3.34 2.94
C ALA A 178 -10.29 3.51 4.33
N ALA A 179 -9.65 4.63 4.56
CA ALA A 179 -9.10 4.99 5.86
C ALA A 179 -9.56 6.36 6.27
N LYS A 180 -9.82 6.53 7.57
CA LYS A 180 -10.30 7.76 8.18
C LYS A 180 -11.60 8.28 7.56
N ASP A 181 -12.44 7.36 7.11
CA ASP A 181 -13.73 7.67 6.46
C ASP A 181 -13.60 8.63 5.24
N ALA A 182 -12.47 8.57 4.53
CA ALA A 182 -12.24 9.43 3.36
C ALA A 182 -13.21 9.14 2.21
N ASP A 183 -13.83 7.96 2.19
CA ASP A 183 -14.84 7.57 1.23
C ASP A 183 -16.21 8.25 1.48
N GLU A 184 -16.45 8.80 2.65
CA GLU A 184 -17.71 9.50 2.96
C GLU A 184 -17.83 10.81 2.15
N ALA A 185 -16.75 11.58 2.02
CA ALA A 185 -16.71 12.80 1.23
C ALA A 185 -16.20 12.60 -0.21
N CYS A 186 -16.02 11.35 -0.64
CA CYS A 186 -15.54 11.02 -1.98
C CYS A 186 -16.69 11.07 -2.99
N ARG A 187 -16.44 11.68 -4.14
CA ARG A 187 -17.29 11.59 -5.32
C ARG A 187 -16.60 10.75 -6.37
N VAL A 188 -17.38 9.91 -7.03
CA VAL A 188 -16.93 9.09 -8.15
C VAL A 188 -17.82 9.40 -9.35
N MET A 189 -17.21 9.91 -10.41
CA MET A 189 -17.90 10.13 -11.67
C MET A 189 -17.39 9.15 -12.71
N ILE A 190 -18.31 8.52 -13.39
CA ILE A 190 -18.03 7.58 -14.47
C ILE A 190 -18.62 8.12 -15.75
N TYR A 191 -17.78 8.28 -16.75
CA TYR A 191 -18.24 8.44 -18.12
C TYR A 191 -18.26 7.09 -18.80
N LYS A 192 -19.40 6.73 -19.37
CA LYS A 192 -19.52 5.61 -20.28
C LYS A 192 -19.88 6.14 -21.66
N ASN A 193 -18.98 6.01 -22.60
CA ASN A 193 -19.16 6.50 -23.99
C ASN A 193 -19.56 8.01 -24.02
N GLY A 194 -19.02 8.81 -23.12
CA GLY A 194 -19.25 10.25 -23.00
C GLY A 194 -20.41 10.68 -22.09
N GLU A 195 -21.24 9.73 -21.62
CA GLU A 195 -22.33 10.04 -20.70
C GLU A 195 -21.88 9.89 -19.25
N PRO A 196 -21.98 10.96 -18.44
CA PRO A 196 -21.53 10.96 -17.05
C PRO A 196 -22.61 10.44 -16.09
N GLU A 197 -22.19 9.65 -15.12
CA GLU A 197 -22.95 9.30 -13.91
C GLU A 197 -22.10 9.63 -12.69
N VAL A 198 -22.69 10.22 -11.66
CA VAL A 198 -21.98 10.61 -10.43
C VAL A 198 -22.53 9.84 -9.25
N PHE A 199 -21.62 9.32 -8.44
CA PHE A 199 -21.93 8.54 -7.26
C PHE A 199 -21.32 9.17 -6.01
N ALA A 200 -22.11 9.17 -4.91
CA ALA A 200 -21.65 9.58 -3.59
C ALA A 200 -22.13 8.61 -2.54
N LYS A 201 -21.41 8.52 -1.45
CA LYS A 201 -21.85 7.75 -0.29
C LYS A 201 -22.91 8.53 0.46
N GLU A 202 -23.97 7.83 0.91
CA GLU A 202 -25.06 8.44 1.64
C GLU A 202 -24.56 9.02 2.99
N ASN A 203 -24.97 10.24 3.32
CA ASN A 203 -24.53 10.93 4.53
C ASN A 203 -24.97 10.19 5.79
N ARG A 204 -24.03 9.84 6.66
CA ARG A 204 -24.31 9.11 7.89
C ARG A 204 -24.89 10.00 8.96
N GLY A 205 -26.18 9.84 9.21
CA GLY A 205 -26.84 10.48 10.36
C GLY A 205 -27.05 11.98 10.22
N LEU A 206 -26.76 12.54 9.07
CA LEU A 206 -27.15 13.90 8.74
C LEU A 206 -28.53 13.84 8.09
N THR A 207 -29.49 14.45 8.75
CA THR A 207 -30.86 14.55 8.27
C THR A 207 -31.25 16.02 8.17
N SER A 208 -31.91 16.35 7.09
CA SER A 208 -32.55 17.64 6.92
C SER A 208 -33.61 17.89 8.01
N ALA A 209 -34.07 19.13 8.15
CA ALA A 209 -35.06 19.53 9.17
C ALA A 209 -36.38 18.72 9.09
N ASP A 210 -36.68 18.11 7.96
CA ASP A 210 -37.85 17.26 7.70
C ASP A 210 -37.60 15.76 8.02
N GLY A 211 -36.38 15.39 8.43
CA GLY A 211 -36.00 14.02 8.77
C GLY A 211 -35.56 13.17 7.57
N SER A 212 -35.48 13.75 6.35
CA SER A 212 -34.90 13.08 5.19
C SER A 212 -33.36 13.11 5.24
N PRO A 213 -32.64 12.18 4.57
CA PRO A 213 -31.20 12.33 4.35
C PRO A 213 -30.87 13.66 3.70
N GLU A 214 -29.77 14.31 4.10
CA GLU A 214 -29.35 15.54 3.43
C GLU A 214 -29.09 15.27 1.94
N PRO A 215 -29.63 16.12 1.04
CA PRO A 215 -29.42 15.94 -0.39
C PRO A 215 -27.95 16.22 -0.73
N TYR A 216 -27.43 15.48 -1.69
CA TYR A 216 -26.14 15.80 -2.30
C TYR A 216 -26.22 17.13 -3.04
N GLU A 217 -25.06 17.79 -3.18
CA GLU A 217 -24.95 18.98 -4.01
C GLU A 217 -25.36 18.66 -5.46
N GLN A 218 -26.15 19.53 -6.07
CA GLN A 218 -26.53 19.41 -7.47
C GLN A 218 -25.33 19.67 -8.38
N ILE A 219 -25.18 18.85 -9.40
CA ILE A 219 -24.12 18.96 -10.41
C ILE A 219 -24.77 19.17 -11.77
N PHE A 220 -24.24 20.12 -12.53
CA PHE A 220 -24.69 20.39 -13.88
C PHE A 220 -23.65 19.99 -14.91
N LYS A 221 -24.07 19.50 -16.07
CA LYS A 221 -23.18 19.24 -17.19
C LYS A 221 -22.44 20.52 -17.58
N LYS A 222 -21.15 20.42 -17.81
CA LYS A 222 -20.31 21.53 -18.26
C LYS A 222 -20.32 21.60 -19.78
N GLU A 223 -20.36 22.82 -20.33
CA GLU A 223 -20.25 23.03 -21.77
C GLU A 223 -18.82 22.71 -22.25
N ILE A 224 -18.75 21.92 -23.31
CA ILE A 224 -17.47 21.66 -24.01
C ILE A 224 -17.36 22.71 -25.11
N PRO A 225 -16.25 23.47 -25.19
CA PRO A 225 -16.06 24.44 -26.26
C PRO A 225 -16.11 23.77 -27.65
N GLU A 226 -16.79 24.40 -28.62
CA GLU A 226 -16.89 23.87 -29.99
C GLU A 226 -15.52 23.56 -30.67
N ASN A 227 -14.48 24.27 -30.22
CA ASN A 227 -13.12 24.12 -30.76
C ASN A 227 -12.19 23.39 -29.77
N TYR A 228 -12.71 22.53 -28.91
CA TYR A 228 -11.92 21.80 -27.94
C TYR A 228 -10.90 20.91 -28.65
N THR A 229 -9.64 21.03 -28.23
CA THR A 229 -8.55 20.13 -28.59
C THR A 229 -8.06 19.47 -27.32
N PRO A 230 -8.03 18.12 -27.24
CA PRO A 230 -7.51 17.43 -26.07
C PRO A 230 -6.09 17.91 -25.72
N PRO A 231 -5.79 18.19 -24.44
CA PRO A 231 -4.46 18.59 -24.03
C PRO A 231 -3.45 17.46 -24.26
N THR A 232 -2.22 17.84 -24.53
CA THR A 232 -1.12 16.90 -24.61
C THR A 232 -0.72 16.41 -23.21
N ALA A 233 -0.03 15.28 -23.11
CA ALA A 233 0.48 14.77 -21.84
C ALA A 233 1.37 15.79 -21.11
N GLU A 234 2.16 16.60 -21.84
CA GLU A 234 2.99 17.66 -21.28
C GLU A 234 2.15 18.80 -20.68
N GLU A 235 1.03 19.15 -21.33
CA GLU A 235 0.10 20.16 -20.83
C GLU A 235 -0.67 19.69 -19.60
N ILE A 236 -1.04 18.42 -19.53
CA ILE A 236 -1.66 17.80 -18.34
C ILE A 236 -0.69 17.83 -17.15
N GLU A 237 0.57 17.45 -17.37
CA GLU A 237 1.61 17.47 -16.33
C GLU A 237 1.89 18.92 -15.86
N ALA A 238 2.01 19.86 -16.78
CA ALA A 238 2.18 21.26 -16.47
C ALA A 238 0.99 21.87 -15.71
N ALA A 239 -0.23 21.47 -16.06
CA ALA A 239 -1.45 21.92 -15.38
C ALA A 239 -1.54 21.36 -13.94
N ALA A 240 -1.05 20.14 -13.71
CA ALA A 240 -0.98 19.54 -12.37
C ALA A 240 -0.06 20.30 -11.41
N GLU A 241 0.95 21.01 -11.92
CA GLU A 241 1.88 21.83 -11.12
C GLU A 241 1.35 23.24 -10.82
N GLN A 242 0.34 23.73 -11.53
CA GLN A 242 -0.18 25.09 -11.36
C GLN A 242 -1.27 25.16 -10.29
N PRO A 243 -1.28 26.23 -9.43
CA PRO A 243 -2.46 26.49 -8.61
C PRO A 243 -3.65 26.76 -9.55
N GLN A 244 -4.73 26.03 -9.34
CA GLN A 244 -5.93 26.16 -10.18
C GLN A 244 -6.45 27.60 -10.11
N ASN A 245 -6.24 28.36 -11.18
CA ASN A 245 -6.89 29.64 -11.37
C ASN A 245 -8.33 29.33 -11.79
N LYS A 246 -9.25 29.60 -10.87
CA LYS A 246 -10.66 29.39 -11.03
C LYS A 246 -11.23 30.36 -12.05
N GLU A 247 -11.39 29.94 -13.30
CA GLU A 247 -12.37 30.57 -14.16
C GLU A 247 -13.73 29.88 -13.94
N PRO A 248 -14.84 30.63 -13.79
CA PRO A 248 -16.14 30.01 -13.66
C PRO A 248 -16.42 29.16 -14.91
N VAL A 249 -16.62 27.86 -14.70
CA VAL A 249 -16.98 26.94 -15.78
C VAL A 249 -18.46 27.21 -16.09
N ASN A 250 -18.76 27.44 -17.37
CA ASN A 250 -20.13 27.51 -17.81
C ASN A 250 -20.78 26.13 -17.63
N HIS A 251 -21.95 26.13 -17.00
CA HIS A 251 -22.78 24.94 -16.87
C HIS A 251 -23.84 24.93 -17.95
N THR A 252 -24.22 23.75 -18.40
CA THR A 252 -25.47 23.56 -19.15
C THR A 252 -26.63 23.51 -18.15
N ASP A 253 -27.86 23.69 -18.64
CA ASP A 253 -29.06 23.54 -17.81
C ASP A 253 -29.41 22.09 -17.48
N GLU A 254 -28.58 21.12 -17.93
CA GLU A 254 -28.77 19.71 -17.65
C GLU A 254 -28.16 19.33 -16.29
N GLU A 255 -29.01 18.96 -15.39
CA GLU A 255 -28.64 18.47 -14.06
C GLU A 255 -28.15 17.01 -14.14
N ILE A 256 -27.02 16.73 -13.51
CA ILE A 256 -26.53 15.36 -13.27
C ILE A 256 -26.98 14.93 -11.88
N VAL A 257 -27.90 13.98 -11.83
CA VAL A 257 -28.39 13.44 -10.56
C VAL A 257 -27.31 12.58 -9.90
N ILE A 258 -26.93 12.95 -8.68
CA ILE A 258 -26.00 12.15 -7.88
C ILE A 258 -26.74 10.94 -7.34
N GLN A 259 -26.17 9.75 -7.60
CA GLN A 259 -26.69 8.47 -7.15
C GLN A 259 -26.01 8.03 -5.86
N PRO A 260 -26.74 7.47 -4.88
CA PRO A 260 -26.11 6.90 -3.70
C PRO A 260 -25.32 5.63 -4.07
N PHE A 261 -24.27 5.34 -3.30
CA PHE A 261 -23.64 4.02 -3.37
C PHE A 261 -24.67 2.91 -3.09
N VAL A 262 -24.54 1.78 -3.77
CA VAL A 262 -25.45 0.63 -3.59
C VAL A 262 -25.38 0.11 -2.15
N ASP A 263 -24.18 0.10 -1.56
CA ASP A 263 -23.96 -0.22 -0.15
C ASP A 263 -22.69 0.47 0.37
N SER A 264 -22.29 0.19 1.61
CA SER A 264 -21.12 0.82 2.25
C SER A 264 -19.78 0.61 1.53
N LYS A 265 -19.73 -0.30 0.56
CA LYS A 265 -18.53 -0.65 -0.21
C LYS A 265 -18.74 -0.61 -1.70
N THR A 266 -19.94 -0.91 -2.18
CA THR A 266 -20.25 -0.99 -3.59
C THR A 266 -20.74 0.36 -4.08
N VAL A 267 -19.94 1.01 -4.92
CA VAL A 267 -20.28 2.29 -5.55
C VAL A 267 -21.45 2.08 -6.48
N PHE A 268 -21.32 1.16 -7.43
CA PHE A 268 -22.40 0.72 -8.31
C PHE A 268 -22.23 -0.74 -8.72
N ASN A 269 -23.33 -1.30 -9.20
CA ASN A 269 -23.40 -2.65 -9.78
C ASN A 269 -24.45 -2.59 -10.91
N THR A 270 -23.97 -2.50 -12.16
CA THR A 270 -24.81 -2.26 -13.33
C THR A 270 -24.59 -3.35 -14.36
N GLU A 271 -25.67 -3.89 -14.91
CA GLU A 271 -25.64 -4.76 -16.07
C GLU A 271 -25.67 -3.91 -17.35
N VAL A 272 -24.77 -4.24 -18.28
CA VAL A 272 -24.67 -3.63 -19.59
C VAL A 272 -24.98 -4.70 -20.63
N GLU A 273 -26.00 -4.45 -21.44
CA GLU A 273 -26.49 -5.37 -22.45
C GLU A 273 -25.90 -5.05 -23.82
N GLY A 274 -25.71 -6.08 -24.64
CA GLY A 274 -25.57 -5.97 -26.07
C GLY A 274 -24.20 -5.53 -26.58
N LEU A 275 -23.10 -5.81 -25.87
CA LEU A 275 -21.76 -5.54 -26.40
C LEU A 275 -21.46 -6.50 -27.56
N GLU A 276 -21.55 -5.98 -28.81
CA GLU A 276 -21.36 -6.77 -30.04
C GLU A 276 -19.91 -7.22 -30.23
N PRO A 277 -19.67 -8.28 -31.04
CA PRO A 277 -18.31 -8.67 -31.43
C PRO A 277 -17.55 -7.50 -32.09
N GLY A 278 -16.36 -7.20 -31.58
CA GLY A 278 -15.52 -6.07 -32.04
C GLY A 278 -15.94 -4.71 -31.51
N ALA A 279 -17.04 -4.63 -30.77
CA ALA A 279 -17.45 -3.37 -30.14
C ALA A 279 -16.58 -3.06 -28.91
N THR A 280 -16.47 -1.76 -28.63
CA THR A 280 -15.69 -1.22 -27.52
C THR A 280 -16.50 -0.21 -26.77
N ASP A 281 -16.58 -0.36 -25.45
CA ASP A 281 -17.08 0.65 -24.53
C ASP A 281 -15.90 1.43 -23.93
N LYS A 282 -15.96 2.75 -24.03
CA LYS A 282 -15.00 3.66 -23.40
C LYS A 282 -15.49 4.04 -22.00
N TYR A 283 -14.60 3.90 -21.03
CA TYR A 283 -14.86 4.33 -19.67
C TYR A 283 -13.82 5.34 -19.19
N THR A 284 -14.29 6.41 -18.53
CA THR A 284 -13.43 7.33 -17.80
C THR A 284 -13.93 7.41 -16.37
N ILE A 285 -13.08 7.09 -15.40
CA ILE A 285 -13.36 7.30 -13.98
C ILE A 285 -12.70 8.59 -13.51
N VAL A 286 -13.44 9.40 -12.79
CA VAL A 286 -12.93 10.59 -12.12
C VAL A 286 -13.30 10.50 -10.65
N MET A 287 -12.34 10.73 -9.76
CA MET A 287 -12.56 10.69 -8.32
C MET A 287 -11.95 11.91 -7.64
N TRP A 288 -12.70 12.55 -6.75
CA TRP A 288 -12.25 13.68 -5.95
C TRP A 288 -12.86 13.66 -4.55
N ILE A 289 -12.32 14.45 -3.65
CA ILE A 289 -12.93 14.75 -2.34
C ILE A 289 -13.76 16.01 -2.48
N GLU A 290 -15.06 15.90 -2.25
CA GLU A 290 -16.01 16.99 -2.39
C GLU A 290 -15.93 17.93 -1.18
N GLY A 291 -15.60 19.20 -1.45
CA GLY A 291 -15.39 20.19 -0.40
C GLY A 291 -16.66 20.68 0.27
N GLU A 292 -17.79 20.56 -0.42
CA GLU A 292 -19.10 20.97 0.08
C GLU A 292 -19.87 19.83 0.77
N ASP A 293 -19.26 18.62 0.78
CA ASP A 293 -19.82 17.49 1.51
C ASP A 293 -19.78 17.76 3.02
N PRO A 294 -20.90 17.62 3.75
CA PRO A 294 -20.93 17.80 5.20
C PRO A 294 -19.95 16.89 5.97
N GLU A 295 -19.56 15.76 5.39
CA GLU A 295 -18.61 14.79 5.95
C GLU A 295 -17.15 15.09 5.56
N CYS A 296 -16.89 16.15 4.76
CA CYS A 296 -15.55 16.64 4.45
C CYS A 296 -14.95 17.39 5.64
N LEU A 297 -14.68 16.65 6.71
CA LEU A 297 -14.17 17.16 7.98
C LEU A 297 -12.66 16.90 8.13
N ASP A 298 -12.02 17.57 9.08
CA ASP A 298 -10.59 17.38 9.40
C ASP A 298 -10.22 15.91 9.72
N VAL A 299 -11.18 15.08 10.09
CA VAL A 299 -10.96 13.65 10.39
C VAL A 299 -10.49 12.85 9.17
N ILE A 300 -10.89 13.24 7.96
CA ILE A 300 -10.51 12.53 6.73
C ILE A 300 -9.08 12.85 6.27
N ARG A 301 -8.43 13.83 6.90
CA ARG A 301 -7.04 14.22 6.55
C ARG A 301 -6.08 13.03 6.66
N ASP A 302 -5.20 12.87 5.67
CA ASP A 302 -4.32 11.69 5.47
C ASP A 302 -5.10 10.37 5.34
N GLY A 303 -6.37 10.41 4.99
CA GLY A 303 -7.16 9.27 4.58
C GLY A 303 -6.79 8.82 3.16
N TYR A 304 -7.29 7.67 2.77
CA TYR A 304 -7.19 7.19 1.39
C TYR A 304 -8.36 6.30 1.05
N VAL A 305 -8.64 6.19 -0.25
CA VAL A 305 -9.67 5.29 -0.79
C VAL A 305 -9.02 4.43 -1.87
N LYS A 306 -9.25 3.11 -1.83
CA LYS A 306 -8.84 2.17 -2.89
C LYS A 306 -10.06 1.60 -3.56
N LEU A 307 -10.09 1.70 -4.87
CA LEU A 307 -11.19 1.23 -5.69
C LEU A 307 -10.78 -0.02 -6.49
N MET A 308 -11.74 -0.91 -6.68
CA MET A 308 -11.59 -2.05 -7.57
C MET A 308 -12.81 -2.14 -8.48
N TRP A 309 -12.56 -2.22 -9.78
CA TRP A 309 -13.59 -2.30 -10.82
C TRP A 309 -13.56 -3.66 -11.48
N PHE A 310 -14.66 -4.38 -11.39
CA PHE A 310 -14.81 -5.74 -11.91
C PHE A 310 -15.72 -5.76 -13.11
N PHE A 311 -15.36 -6.57 -14.11
CA PHE A 311 -16.18 -6.88 -15.26
C PHE A 311 -16.38 -8.38 -15.34
N ASN A 312 -17.64 -8.82 -15.20
CA ASN A 312 -18.07 -10.21 -15.22
C ASN A 312 -19.05 -10.42 -16.37
N ILE A 313 -19.34 -11.67 -16.77
CA ILE A 313 -20.48 -11.99 -17.63
C ILE A 313 -21.77 -11.96 -16.79
N ALA A 314 -22.80 -11.28 -17.32
CA ALA A 314 -24.06 -11.12 -16.60
C ALA A 314 -24.85 -12.45 -16.41
N ASP A 315 -24.67 -13.43 -17.30
CA ASP A 315 -25.41 -14.71 -17.28
C ASP A 315 -24.78 -15.82 -16.41
N GLU A 316 -23.62 -15.58 -15.80
CA GLU A 316 -23.01 -16.53 -14.87
C GLU A 316 -23.38 -16.15 -13.43
N GLU A 317 -24.42 -16.83 -12.87
CA GLU A 317 -24.70 -16.78 -11.43
C GLU A 317 -23.45 -17.24 -10.66
N LEU A 318 -22.97 -16.39 -9.74
CA LEU A 318 -21.84 -16.66 -8.83
C LEU A 318 -22.17 -17.71 -7.79
#